data_881f5a2f1d6baf9ae99eda5c4747c156
#
_entry.id   881f5a2f1d6baf9ae99eda5c4747c156
#
_cell.length_a   1.000
_cell.length_b   1.000
_cell.length_c   1.000
_cell.angle_alpha   90.00
_cell.angle_beta   90.00
_cell.angle_gamma   90.00
#
_symmetry.space_group_name_H-M   'P 1'
#
loop_
_entity.id
_entity.type
_entity.pdbx_description
1 polymer ?
#
loop_
_entity_poly.entity_id
_entity_poly.type
_entity_poly.pdbx_seq_one_letter_code
_entity_poly.pdbx_strand_id
1 'polypeptide(L)'
;MKRVLAFICALVAPLPAFALSCLAPSVERSFARADAAEERYVVVHGRLTLDAKALPRGGSGEVQPPEMTQVKAVLLGKSLNLEGFKVPFDQEITLEVACFGPWCGSVQNGLDVLAFVRKEGGAYALDVNPCGGSVFGAPQRSMLRAVKTCMRGGDCTAD
;
A
#
# COMPACT_ATOMS: atom_id res chain seq x y z
N MET A 1 60.31 -31.08 -19.12
CA MET A 1 58.87 -31.18 -19.41
C MET A 1 58.17 -30.27 -18.38
N LYS A 2 57.86 -29.00 -18.72
CA LYS A 2 57.20 -28.02 -17.84
C LYS A 2 55.69 -28.07 -18.14
N ARG A 3 54.87 -28.50 -17.18
CA ARG A 3 53.43 -28.51 -17.27
C ARG A 3 52.94 -27.08 -16.87
N VAL A 4 52.44 -26.34 -17.86
CA VAL A 4 51.74 -25.07 -17.66
C VAL A 4 50.30 -25.39 -17.29
N LEU A 5 49.94 -25.20 -16.01
CA LEU A 5 48.56 -25.23 -15.54
C LEU A 5 47.90 -23.88 -15.90
N ALA A 6 47.06 -23.86 -16.93
CA ALA A 6 46.23 -22.72 -17.25
C ALA A 6 45.05 -22.65 -16.27
N PHE A 7 45.08 -21.65 -15.37
CA PHE A 7 43.98 -21.33 -14.47
C PHE A 7 42.91 -20.56 -15.26
N ILE A 8 41.84 -21.24 -15.63
CA ILE A 8 40.66 -20.60 -16.22
C ILE A 8 39.86 -19.95 -15.09
N CYS A 9 40.08 -18.65 -14.88
CA CYS A 9 39.24 -17.83 -14.01
C CYS A 9 37.91 -17.57 -14.73
N ALA A 10 36.90 -18.37 -14.46
CA ALA A 10 35.53 -18.13 -14.94
C ALA A 10 35.03 -16.83 -14.31
N LEU A 11 34.94 -15.75 -15.09
CA LEU A 11 34.28 -14.51 -14.71
C LEU A 11 32.77 -14.80 -14.53
N VAL A 12 32.33 -15.04 -13.30
CA VAL A 12 30.92 -15.04 -12.95
C VAL A 12 30.48 -13.57 -12.96
N ALA A 13 29.89 -13.13 -14.07
CA ALA A 13 29.27 -11.81 -14.13
C ALA A 13 28.07 -11.78 -13.17
N PRO A 14 27.98 -10.82 -12.23
CA PRO A 14 26.81 -10.70 -11.38
C PRO A 14 25.60 -10.33 -12.24
N LEU A 15 24.57 -11.18 -12.22
CA LEU A 15 23.28 -10.86 -12.83
C LEU A 15 22.66 -9.70 -12.02
N PRO A 16 22.08 -8.67 -12.69
CA PRO A 16 21.38 -7.60 -11.99
C PRO A 16 20.19 -8.19 -11.24
N ALA A 17 20.27 -8.17 -9.91
CA ALA A 17 19.14 -8.52 -9.05
C ALA A 17 18.23 -7.29 -8.97
N PHE A 18 17.07 -7.33 -9.60
CA PHE A 18 16.03 -6.32 -9.42
C PHE A 18 15.42 -6.54 -8.03
N ALA A 19 15.89 -5.80 -7.05
CA ALA A 19 15.30 -5.77 -5.71
C ALA A 19 14.40 -4.55 -5.59
N LEU A 20 13.12 -4.75 -5.20
CA LEU A 20 12.24 -3.65 -4.83
C LEU A 20 12.69 -3.08 -3.49
N SER A 21 13.12 -1.82 -3.48
CA SER A 21 13.48 -1.11 -2.26
C SER A 21 12.40 -0.08 -1.92
N CYS A 22 11.66 -0.32 -0.84
CA CYS A 22 10.62 0.58 -0.37
C CYS A 22 11.05 1.29 0.91
N LEU A 23 10.73 2.58 1.01
CA LEU A 23 10.77 3.26 2.29
C LEU A 23 9.65 2.69 3.17
N ALA A 24 9.96 2.32 4.41
CA ALA A 24 8.96 1.78 5.34
C ALA A 24 7.77 2.75 5.47
N PRO A 25 6.52 2.32 5.21
CA PRO A 25 5.38 3.21 5.28
C PRO A 25 5.12 3.66 6.73
N SER A 26 4.77 4.95 6.91
CA SER A 26 4.27 5.48 8.18
C SER A 26 2.96 6.22 7.95
N VAL A 27 2.15 6.26 8.99
CA VAL A 27 0.85 6.92 8.98
C VAL A 27 1.01 8.43 8.80
N GLU A 28 2.03 9.01 9.40
CA GLU A 28 2.36 10.44 9.35
C GLU A 28 2.71 10.85 7.90
N ARG A 29 3.60 10.10 7.23
CA ARG A 29 3.95 10.36 5.83
C ARG A 29 2.76 10.18 4.90
N SER A 30 1.92 9.19 5.18
CA SER A 30 0.70 8.96 4.40
C SER A 30 -0.30 10.08 4.57
N PHE A 31 -0.45 10.59 5.80
CA PHE A 31 -1.29 11.75 6.09
C PHE A 31 -0.76 13.01 5.40
N ALA A 32 0.53 13.31 5.55
CA ALA A 32 1.13 14.49 4.92
C ALA A 32 1.00 14.46 3.39
N ARG A 33 1.16 13.29 2.76
CA ARG A 33 0.95 13.10 1.33
C ARG A 33 -0.51 13.34 0.93
N ALA A 34 -1.47 12.80 1.68
CA ALA A 34 -2.89 12.96 1.43
C ALA A 34 -3.36 14.42 1.62
N ASP A 35 -2.78 15.11 2.60
CA ASP A 35 -3.09 16.51 2.91
C ASP A 35 -2.52 17.48 1.86
N ALA A 36 -1.36 17.15 1.29
CA ALA A 36 -0.71 17.93 0.24
C ALA A 36 -1.21 17.63 -1.19
N ALA A 37 -2.04 16.60 -1.37
CA ALA A 37 -2.54 16.20 -2.68
C ALA A 37 -3.64 17.15 -3.18
N GLU A 38 -3.75 17.29 -4.51
CA GLU A 38 -4.86 18.02 -5.14
C GLU A 38 -6.19 17.27 -5.00
N GLU A 39 -6.13 15.94 -4.97
CA GLU A 39 -7.27 15.06 -4.75
C GLU A 39 -7.70 15.08 -3.28
N ARG A 40 -8.98 14.86 -3.08
CA ARG A 40 -9.52 14.76 -1.72
C ARG A 40 -9.35 13.36 -1.18
N TYR A 41 -8.81 13.26 0.02
CA TYR A 41 -8.69 12.01 0.76
C TYR A 41 -9.63 11.96 1.97
N VAL A 42 -10.09 10.76 2.26
CA VAL A 42 -10.84 10.42 3.47
C VAL A 42 -10.05 9.34 4.20
N VAL A 43 -9.68 9.60 5.45
CA VAL A 43 -9.00 8.60 6.29
C VAL A 43 -10.07 7.77 7.00
N VAL A 44 -10.06 6.47 6.78
CA VAL A 44 -11.09 5.55 7.30
C VAL A 44 -10.44 4.45 8.15
N HIS A 45 -11.01 4.20 9.32
CA HIS A 45 -10.72 3.01 10.11
C HIS A 45 -11.93 2.09 10.07
N GLY A 46 -11.75 0.89 9.56
CA GLY A 46 -12.86 -0.03 9.36
C GLY A 46 -12.44 -1.37 8.75
N ARG A 47 -13.43 -2.19 8.46
CA ARG A 47 -13.26 -3.51 7.87
C ARG A 47 -13.32 -3.44 6.35
N LEU A 48 -12.31 -3.97 5.71
CA LEU A 48 -12.22 -4.10 4.25
C LEU A 48 -12.64 -5.50 3.82
N THR A 49 -13.64 -5.59 2.95
CA THR A 49 -14.15 -6.85 2.40
C THR A 49 -14.03 -6.84 0.88
N LEU A 50 -13.48 -7.91 0.31
CA LEU A 50 -13.25 -8.06 -1.13
C LEU A 50 -13.24 -9.55 -1.52
N ASP A 51 -13.35 -9.83 -2.81
CA ASP A 51 -13.01 -11.16 -3.32
C ASP A 51 -11.48 -11.28 -3.48
N ALA A 52 -10.85 -12.01 -2.58
CA ALA A 52 -9.41 -12.22 -2.60
C ALA A 52 -8.89 -12.92 -3.87
N LYS A 53 -9.77 -13.60 -4.63
CA LYS A 53 -9.38 -14.22 -5.90
C LYS A 53 -9.21 -13.21 -7.03
N ALA A 54 -9.80 -12.01 -6.89
CA ALA A 54 -9.68 -10.93 -7.85
C ALA A 54 -8.33 -10.17 -7.73
N LEU A 55 -7.60 -10.37 -6.64
CA LEU A 55 -6.28 -9.74 -6.47
C LEU A 55 -5.25 -10.33 -7.44
N PRO A 56 -4.41 -9.51 -8.07
CA PRO A 56 -3.33 -10.01 -8.90
C PRO A 56 -2.34 -10.80 -8.05
N ARG A 57 -1.84 -11.87 -8.62
CA ARG A 57 -0.77 -12.66 -7.99
C ARG A 57 0.56 -12.21 -8.55
N GLY A 58 1.54 -12.05 -7.69
CA GLY A 58 2.91 -11.75 -8.10
C GLY A 58 3.42 -12.81 -9.08
N GLY A 59 4.16 -12.37 -10.09
CA GLY A 59 4.71 -13.26 -11.11
C GLY A 59 6.01 -13.92 -10.64
N SER A 60 6.10 -15.24 -10.82
CA SER A 60 7.37 -15.96 -10.80
C SER A 60 7.51 -16.63 -12.16
N GLY A 61 8.28 -16.04 -13.08
CA GLY A 61 8.50 -16.61 -14.39
C GLY A 61 8.23 -15.64 -15.56
N GLU A 62 7.89 -16.20 -16.73
CA GLU A 62 7.74 -15.45 -17.98
C GLU A 62 6.47 -14.58 -18.04
N VAL A 63 5.45 -14.90 -17.23
CA VAL A 63 4.19 -14.16 -17.21
C VAL A 63 4.22 -13.11 -16.11
N GLN A 64 4.27 -11.85 -16.50
CA GLN A 64 4.17 -10.72 -15.61
C GLN A 64 2.69 -10.36 -15.35
N PRO A 65 2.32 -10.01 -14.11
CA PRO A 65 0.99 -9.50 -13.82
C PRO A 65 0.77 -8.14 -14.51
N PRO A 66 -0.50 -7.72 -14.74
CA PRO A 66 -0.80 -6.37 -15.17
C PRO A 66 -0.23 -5.33 -14.20
N GLU A 67 0.26 -4.20 -14.72
CA GLU A 67 0.81 -3.12 -13.89
C GLU A 67 -0.23 -2.55 -12.93
N MET A 68 -1.52 -2.57 -13.32
CA MET A 68 -2.64 -2.12 -12.51
C MET A 68 -3.83 -3.06 -12.66
N THR A 69 -4.44 -3.43 -11.54
CA THR A 69 -5.68 -4.23 -11.49
C THR A 69 -6.69 -3.51 -10.61
N GLN A 70 -7.89 -3.29 -11.13
CA GLN A 70 -8.99 -2.73 -10.35
C GLN A 70 -9.83 -3.86 -9.73
N VAL A 71 -10.01 -3.80 -8.41
CA VAL A 71 -10.78 -4.77 -7.64
C VAL A 71 -11.86 -4.07 -6.84
N LYS A 72 -13.12 -4.52 -6.97
CA LYS A 72 -14.22 -4.00 -6.14
C LYS A 72 -14.10 -4.50 -4.71
N ALA A 73 -14.35 -3.60 -3.77
CA ALA A 73 -14.33 -3.89 -2.35
C ALA A 73 -15.39 -3.06 -1.62
N VAL A 74 -15.70 -3.44 -0.39
CA VAL A 74 -16.56 -2.69 0.53
C VAL A 74 -15.72 -2.32 1.75
N LEU A 75 -15.77 -1.05 2.13
CA LEU A 75 -15.12 -0.57 3.35
C LEU A 75 -16.18 -0.06 4.32
N LEU A 76 -16.34 -0.77 5.43
CA LEU A 76 -17.28 -0.47 6.50
C LEU A 76 -16.55 0.02 7.73
N GLY A 77 -16.83 1.24 8.18
CA GLY A 77 -16.15 1.78 9.34
C GLY A 77 -16.55 3.21 9.66
N LYS A 78 -15.55 3.98 10.08
CA LYS A 78 -15.71 5.39 10.40
C LYS A 78 -14.60 6.22 9.79
N SER A 79 -14.95 7.33 9.17
CA SER A 79 -13.98 8.30 8.71
C SER A 79 -13.54 9.25 9.83
N LEU A 80 -12.31 9.73 9.67
CA LEU A 80 -11.64 10.63 10.60
C LEU A 80 -12.07 12.07 10.35
N ASN A 81 -12.37 12.77 11.44
CA ASN A 81 -12.53 14.21 11.50
C ASN A 81 -11.79 14.78 12.74
N LEU A 82 -11.93 16.05 13.03
CA LEU A 82 -11.29 16.70 14.18
C LEU A 82 -11.66 16.06 15.54
N GLU A 83 -12.83 15.42 15.63
CA GLU A 83 -13.30 14.70 16.82
C GLU A 83 -12.79 13.25 16.88
N GLY A 84 -12.18 12.76 15.80
CA GLY A 84 -11.70 11.39 15.64
C GLY A 84 -12.54 10.58 14.66
N PHE A 85 -12.49 9.26 14.76
CA PHE A 85 -13.26 8.35 13.90
C PHE A 85 -14.74 8.34 14.32
N LYS A 86 -15.51 9.31 13.87
CA LYS A 86 -16.90 9.53 14.30
C LYS A 86 -17.92 9.39 13.18
N VAL A 87 -17.57 9.79 11.95
CA VAL A 87 -18.50 9.81 10.83
C VAL A 87 -18.62 8.41 10.22
N PRO A 88 -19.81 7.84 10.13
CA PRO A 88 -20.01 6.55 9.50
C PRO A 88 -19.49 6.55 8.06
N PHE A 89 -18.83 5.47 7.67
CA PHE A 89 -18.33 5.25 6.32
C PHE A 89 -18.72 3.83 5.90
N ASP A 90 -19.67 3.73 4.99
CA ASP A 90 -20.17 2.48 4.41
C ASP A 90 -20.23 2.67 2.90
N GLN A 91 -19.16 2.26 2.23
CA GLN A 91 -18.99 2.56 0.81
C GLN A 91 -18.42 1.38 0.04
N GLU A 92 -18.93 1.20 -1.16
CA GLU A 92 -18.19 0.49 -2.19
C GLU A 92 -17.02 1.35 -2.65
N ILE A 93 -15.85 0.72 -2.74
CA ILE A 93 -14.61 1.35 -3.18
C ILE A 93 -13.95 0.53 -4.28
N THR A 94 -13.13 1.15 -5.08
CA THR A 94 -12.26 0.46 -6.04
C THR A 94 -10.84 0.40 -5.47
N LEU A 95 -10.31 -0.81 -5.28
CA LEU A 95 -8.89 -0.99 -5.02
C LEU A 95 -8.13 -0.87 -6.34
N GLU A 96 -7.15 0.00 -6.39
CA GLU A 96 -6.21 0.14 -7.50
C GLU A 96 -4.92 -0.58 -7.12
N VAL A 97 -4.86 -1.85 -7.51
CA VAL A 97 -3.76 -2.74 -7.11
C VAL A 97 -2.65 -2.66 -8.14
N ALA A 98 -1.55 -2.01 -7.76
CA ALA A 98 -0.38 -1.88 -8.60
C ALA A 98 0.57 -3.07 -8.44
N CYS A 99 1.23 -3.46 -9.56
CA CYS A 99 2.34 -4.40 -9.58
C CYS A 99 3.58 -3.70 -10.14
N PHE A 100 4.71 -3.83 -9.44
CA PHE A 100 6.03 -3.36 -9.88
C PHE A 100 6.83 -4.58 -10.30
N GLY A 101 6.75 -4.94 -11.59
CA GLY A 101 7.25 -6.23 -12.07
C GLY A 101 6.55 -7.38 -11.37
N PRO A 102 7.28 -8.32 -10.74
CA PRO A 102 6.67 -9.47 -10.07
C PRO A 102 6.02 -9.15 -8.71
N TRP A 103 6.22 -7.96 -8.15
CA TRP A 103 5.70 -7.57 -6.84
C TRP A 103 4.38 -6.82 -6.97
N CYS A 104 3.29 -7.42 -6.49
CA CYS A 104 1.98 -6.79 -6.46
C CYS A 104 1.62 -6.32 -5.07
N GLY A 105 0.89 -5.22 -5.00
CA GLY A 105 0.21 -4.82 -3.78
C GLY A 105 -0.79 -5.89 -3.36
N SER A 106 -1.03 -6.02 -2.06
CA SER A 106 -2.01 -6.97 -1.55
C SER A 106 -2.67 -6.48 -0.27
N VAL A 107 -3.89 -6.92 -0.05
CA VAL A 107 -4.66 -6.72 1.18
C VAL A 107 -5.39 -8.02 1.51
N GLN A 108 -5.69 -8.22 2.78
CA GLN A 108 -6.43 -9.40 3.23
C GLN A 108 -7.92 -9.09 3.33
N ASN A 109 -8.75 -10.02 2.85
CA ASN A 109 -10.19 -9.94 2.98
C ASN A 109 -10.63 -10.00 4.46
N GLY A 110 -11.56 -9.15 4.84
CA GLY A 110 -12.14 -9.12 6.20
C GLY A 110 -11.21 -8.51 7.25
N LEU A 111 -10.08 -7.93 6.86
CA LEU A 111 -9.14 -7.31 7.79
C LEU A 111 -9.62 -5.92 8.23
N ASP A 112 -9.36 -5.61 9.49
CA ASP A 112 -9.50 -4.24 9.99
C ASP A 112 -8.33 -3.39 9.49
N VAL A 113 -8.64 -2.23 8.91
CA VAL A 113 -7.66 -1.40 8.23
C VAL A 113 -7.76 0.07 8.64
N LEU A 114 -6.64 0.78 8.58
CA LEU A 114 -6.58 2.23 8.47
C LEU A 114 -6.24 2.56 7.02
N ALA A 115 -7.15 3.20 6.30
CA ALA A 115 -7.04 3.45 4.87
C ALA A 115 -7.14 4.94 4.52
N PHE A 116 -6.29 5.39 3.61
CA PHE A 116 -6.32 6.72 3.00
C PHE A 116 -7.02 6.60 1.65
N VAL A 117 -8.32 6.85 1.63
CA VAL A 117 -9.21 6.63 0.49
C VAL A 117 -9.34 7.90 -0.32
N ARG A 118 -8.99 7.85 -1.60
CA ARG A 118 -9.15 8.96 -2.54
C ARG A 118 -10.62 9.10 -2.94
N LYS A 119 -11.13 10.33 -2.98
CA LYS A 119 -12.50 10.63 -3.42
C LYS A 119 -12.48 11.33 -4.77
N GLU A 120 -13.05 10.71 -5.79
CA GLU A 120 -13.12 11.20 -7.16
C GLU A 120 -14.56 11.23 -7.65
N GLY A 121 -15.10 12.38 -7.99
CA GLY A 121 -16.41 12.50 -8.65
C GLY A 121 -17.58 11.80 -7.94
N GLY A 122 -17.47 11.54 -6.62
CA GLY A 122 -18.46 10.79 -5.86
C GLY A 122 -18.11 9.29 -5.66
N ALA A 123 -17.13 8.76 -6.38
CA ALA A 123 -16.58 7.43 -6.17
C ALA A 123 -15.40 7.45 -5.19
N TYR A 124 -15.00 6.29 -4.72
CA TYR A 124 -13.89 6.10 -3.80
C TYR A 124 -12.89 5.10 -4.36
N ALA A 125 -11.61 5.46 -4.35
CA ALA A 125 -10.51 4.61 -4.75
C ALA A 125 -9.48 4.45 -3.64
N LEU A 126 -8.84 3.30 -3.55
CA LEU A 126 -7.78 3.01 -2.60
C LEU A 126 -6.58 2.40 -3.32
N ASP A 127 -5.47 3.12 -3.30
CA ASP A 127 -4.22 2.65 -3.87
C ASP A 127 -3.64 1.52 -3.02
N VAL A 128 -3.32 0.41 -3.67
CA VAL A 128 -2.71 -0.76 -3.04
C VAL A 128 -1.47 -1.13 -3.85
N ASN A 129 -0.30 -0.75 -3.38
CA ASN A 129 0.96 -1.02 -4.06
C ASN A 129 1.90 -1.86 -3.18
N PRO A 130 2.96 -2.46 -3.76
CA PRO A 130 3.88 -3.31 -3.01
C PRO A 130 4.60 -2.62 -1.85
N CYS A 131 4.78 -1.29 -1.93
CA CYS A 131 5.44 -0.51 -0.89
C CYS A 131 4.50 -0.02 0.23
N GLY A 132 3.18 -0.18 0.05
CA GLY A 132 2.19 0.22 1.04
C GLY A 132 2.00 1.74 1.16
N GLY A 133 1.52 2.18 2.31
CA GLY A 133 1.37 3.60 2.66
C GLY A 133 -0.01 4.19 2.41
N SER A 134 -0.92 3.51 1.71
CA SER A 134 -2.32 3.96 1.60
C SER A 134 -3.26 3.10 2.44
N VAL A 135 -2.85 1.88 2.78
CA VAL A 135 -3.59 0.98 3.65
C VAL A 135 -2.67 0.31 4.67
N PHE A 136 -3.07 0.34 5.93
CA PHE A 136 -2.39 -0.29 7.06
C PHE A 136 -3.31 -1.35 7.65
N GLY A 137 -2.94 -2.63 7.50
CA GLY A 137 -3.70 -3.75 8.04
C GLY A 137 -3.48 -3.92 9.54
N ALA A 138 -4.53 -4.29 10.27
CA ALA A 138 -4.52 -4.46 11.72
C ALA A 138 -3.83 -3.28 12.45
N PRO A 139 -4.30 -2.03 12.26
CA PRO A 139 -3.59 -0.85 12.72
C PRO A 139 -3.45 -0.84 14.24
N GLN A 140 -2.23 -0.58 14.69
CA GLN A 140 -1.95 -0.44 16.13
C GLN A 140 -2.59 0.83 16.70
N ARG A 141 -2.83 0.83 18.01
CA ARG A 141 -3.37 2.01 18.71
C ARG A 141 -2.50 3.26 18.58
N SER A 142 -1.17 3.09 18.43
CA SER A 142 -0.24 4.17 18.15
C SER A 142 -0.53 4.84 16.80
N MET A 143 -0.72 4.04 15.73
CA MET A 143 -1.08 4.54 14.40
C MET A 143 -2.39 5.33 14.40
N LEU A 144 -3.43 4.81 15.11
CA LEU A 144 -4.71 5.49 15.24
C LEU A 144 -4.60 6.80 16.07
N ARG A 145 -3.67 6.88 17.01
CA ARG A 145 -3.39 8.14 17.74
C ARG A 145 -2.65 9.11 16.85
N ALA A 146 -1.59 8.67 16.17
CA ALA A 146 -0.79 9.48 15.27
C ALA A 146 -1.64 10.19 14.22
N VAL A 147 -2.49 9.44 13.48
CA VAL A 147 -3.33 10.05 12.46
C VAL A 147 -4.37 11.04 13.02
N LYS A 148 -4.85 10.83 14.26
CA LYS A 148 -5.72 11.82 14.93
C LYS A 148 -4.94 13.09 15.33
N THR A 149 -3.68 12.95 15.70
CA THR A 149 -2.78 14.08 16.01
C THR A 149 -2.53 14.89 14.75
N CYS A 150 -2.19 14.22 13.63
CA CYS A 150 -2.04 14.86 12.33
C CYS A 150 -3.31 15.63 11.91
N MET A 151 -4.48 15.00 12.00
CA MET A 151 -5.76 15.61 11.63
C MET A 151 -6.06 16.91 12.42
N ARG A 152 -5.56 17.03 13.64
CA ARG A 152 -5.74 18.20 14.51
C ARG A 152 -4.65 19.26 14.34
N GLY A 153 -3.74 19.10 13.38
CA GLY A 153 -2.61 20.01 13.16
C GLY A 153 -1.50 19.90 14.21
N GLY A 154 -1.45 18.79 14.96
CA GLY A 154 -0.34 18.49 15.87
C GLY A 154 0.88 17.96 15.13
N ASP A 155 1.91 17.55 15.89
CA ASP A 155 3.13 16.97 15.31
C ASP A 155 2.80 15.71 14.49
N CYS A 156 3.09 15.78 13.20
CA CYS A 156 2.82 14.77 12.20
C CYS A 156 4.12 14.35 11.48
N THR A 157 5.23 14.33 12.19
CA THR A 157 6.51 13.87 11.68
C THR A 157 6.64 12.36 11.88
N ALA A 158 7.21 11.69 10.88
CA ALA A 158 7.58 10.29 11.01
C ALA A 158 8.98 10.22 11.62
N ASP A 159 9.12 9.48 12.70
CA ASP A 159 10.41 9.13 13.30
C ASP A 159 11.27 8.26 12.37
#